data_b6b68935468cecf3e5fd38fce9e53e55
#
_entry.id   b6b68935468cecf3e5fd38fce9e53e55
#
_cell.length_a   1.000
_cell.length_b   1.000
_cell.length_c   1.000
_cell.angle_alpha   90.00
_cell.angle_beta   90.00
_cell.angle_gamma   90.00
#
_symmetry.space_group_name_H-M   'P 1'
#
loop_
_entity.id
_entity.type
_entity.pdbx_description
1 polymer ?
#
loop_
_entity_poly.entity_id
_entity_poly.type
_entity_poly.pdbx_seq_one_letter_code
_entity_poly.pdbx_strand_id
1 'polypeptide(L)'
;GNYTALMKDMSYDLEHKLSIKEDTFPSLLQWTESLWQYVPSSTNKNQLIDISLYDHSRITCAIASCIFDYLNENNIHNYKDELFTKYENTKAFYQKEAFLLLSMDMSGIQDFIYNISGSKTLKSLRSRSFYLELMLEVIVDQLLEKLELTRANLLYTGGGHAYLLVSNTDKVKEKINQFNTELKNWFMLEFTTDLSLSIAFEKCSGNDLMNTNGNYRTIWRNVSSKLSDIKAHKYSAEDILKLNHFHSYGDRECKECLRSDIDINDDGLCSICEGIINISNDLRDKSFFVLSETGKLKMPFDRFISVIDYEEAEILAQ
;
A
#
# COMPACT_ATOMS: atom_id res chain seq x y z
N GLY A 1 -4.31 -21.72 26.21
CA GLY A 1 -4.21 -20.30 26.44
C GLY A 1 -5.40 -19.77 27.19
N ASN A 2 -5.17 -18.89 28.12
CA ASN A 2 -6.25 -18.36 28.96
C ASN A 2 -6.80 -17.07 28.30
N TYR A 3 -7.85 -17.19 27.48
CA TYR A 3 -8.54 -16.06 26.85
C TYR A 3 -8.97 -14.98 27.84
N THR A 4 -9.32 -15.37 29.09
CA THR A 4 -9.72 -14.41 30.12
C THR A 4 -8.55 -13.53 30.54
N ALA A 5 -7.32 -14.05 30.62
CA ALA A 5 -6.14 -13.26 30.89
C ALA A 5 -5.84 -12.30 29.74
N LEU A 6 -5.86 -12.80 28.50
CA LEU A 6 -5.67 -11.97 27.30
C LEU A 6 -6.67 -10.80 27.26
N MET A 7 -7.96 -11.06 27.50
CA MET A 7 -9.00 -10.01 27.53
C MET A 7 -8.78 -8.97 28.63
N LYS A 8 -8.28 -9.40 29.80
CA LYS A 8 -7.95 -8.47 30.87
C LYS A 8 -6.77 -7.58 30.54
N ASP A 9 -5.72 -8.17 29.96
CA ASP A 9 -4.54 -7.42 29.55
C ASP A 9 -4.90 -6.42 28.44
N MET A 10 -5.74 -6.82 27.47
CA MET A 10 -6.26 -5.94 26.44
C MET A 10 -7.09 -4.78 27.00
N SER A 11 -8.03 -5.06 27.91
CA SER A 11 -8.85 -4.02 28.56
C SER A 11 -7.97 -3.04 29.30
N TYR A 12 -6.96 -3.51 30.03
CA TYR A 12 -6.03 -2.67 30.73
C TYR A 12 -5.22 -1.77 29.79
N ASP A 13 -4.70 -2.31 28.70
CA ASP A 13 -3.92 -1.56 27.71
C ASP A 13 -4.78 -0.51 27.00
N LEU A 14 -6.03 -0.83 26.63
CA LEU A 14 -6.98 0.11 26.03
C LEU A 14 -7.34 1.27 26.99
N GLU A 15 -7.50 0.98 28.28
CA GLU A 15 -7.88 1.99 29.28
C GLU A 15 -6.71 2.88 29.70
N HIS A 16 -5.47 2.38 29.69
CA HIS A 16 -4.34 3.04 30.35
C HIS A 16 -3.18 3.42 29.44
N LYS A 17 -3.04 2.76 28.28
CA LYS A 17 -1.90 2.95 27.37
C LYS A 17 -2.28 3.53 26.01
N LEU A 18 -3.51 3.32 25.55
CA LEU A 18 -3.97 3.76 24.24
C LEU A 18 -4.91 4.97 24.40
N SER A 19 -4.44 6.13 23.95
CA SER A 19 -5.32 7.27 23.71
C SER A 19 -5.93 7.13 22.34
N ILE A 20 -7.19 6.67 22.23
CA ILE A 20 -7.87 6.49 20.94
C ILE A 20 -8.24 7.87 20.40
N LYS A 21 -7.46 8.36 19.45
CA LYS A 21 -7.72 9.52 18.60
C LYS A 21 -7.88 9.04 17.16
N GLU A 22 -8.36 9.88 16.25
CA GLU A 22 -8.53 9.51 14.84
C GLU A 22 -7.24 8.98 14.19
N ASP A 23 -6.09 9.54 14.57
CA ASP A 23 -4.75 9.19 14.04
C ASP A 23 -4.18 7.89 14.62
N THR A 24 -4.80 7.29 15.64
CA THR A 24 -4.29 6.09 16.31
C THR A 24 -4.77 4.77 15.71
N PHE A 25 -5.63 4.80 14.69
CA PHE A 25 -6.19 3.59 14.10
C PHE A 25 -5.13 2.65 13.50
N PRO A 26 -4.06 3.13 12.80
CA PRO A 26 -2.98 2.25 12.33
C PRO A 26 -2.26 1.53 13.48
N SER A 27 -2.00 2.24 14.58
CA SER A 27 -1.39 1.66 15.78
C SER A 27 -2.31 0.63 16.45
N LEU A 28 -3.63 0.88 16.47
CA LEU A 28 -4.63 -0.07 16.97
C LEU A 28 -4.65 -1.35 16.12
N LEU A 29 -4.56 -1.25 14.80
CA LEU A 29 -4.46 -2.42 13.91
C LEU A 29 -3.22 -3.26 14.22
N GLN A 30 -2.04 -2.65 14.35
CA GLN A 30 -0.80 -3.35 14.71
C GLN A 30 -0.88 -4.00 16.08
N TRP A 31 -1.43 -3.29 17.05
CA TRP A 31 -1.60 -3.82 18.40
C TRP A 31 -2.56 -5.01 18.42
N THR A 32 -3.70 -4.93 17.73
CA THR A 32 -4.64 -6.06 17.64
C THR A 32 -4.04 -7.23 16.86
N GLU A 33 -3.23 -7.00 15.85
CA GLU A 33 -2.50 -8.04 15.12
C GLU A 33 -1.63 -8.86 16.05
N SER A 34 -0.81 -8.19 16.86
CA SER A 34 0.10 -8.85 17.80
C SER A 34 -0.62 -9.80 18.80
N LEU A 35 -1.87 -9.49 19.14
CA LEU A 35 -2.66 -10.23 20.11
C LEU A 35 -3.59 -11.28 19.48
N TRP A 36 -4.18 -10.96 18.31
CA TRP A 36 -5.28 -11.74 17.75
C TRP A 36 -4.89 -12.64 16.58
N GLN A 37 -3.67 -12.53 16.05
CA GLN A 37 -3.23 -13.36 14.92
C GLN A 37 -3.24 -14.88 15.21
N TYR A 38 -3.12 -15.26 16.48
CA TYR A 38 -3.18 -16.68 16.92
C TYR A 38 -4.50 -17.06 17.60
N VAL A 39 -5.45 -16.14 17.67
CA VAL A 39 -6.78 -16.37 18.24
C VAL A 39 -7.71 -16.80 17.10
N PRO A 40 -8.41 -17.93 17.20
CA PRO A 40 -9.36 -18.36 16.18
C PRO A 40 -10.54 -17.39 16.06
N SER A 41 -10.99 -17.12 14.84
CA SER A 41 -12.17 -16.29 14.58
C SER A 41 -13.49 -16.95 14.98
N SER A 42 -13.52 -18.27 15.09
CA SER A 42 -14.72 -19.04 15.45
C SER A 42 -14.42 -20.05 16.56
N THR A 43 -15.38 -20.20 17.47
CA THR A 43 -15.39 -21.25 18.50
C THR A 43 -16.25 -22.48 18.10
N ASN A 44 -16.83 -22.44 16.91
CA ASN A 44 -17.68 -23.54 16.41
C ASN A 44 -16.84 -24.75 16.01
N LYS A 45 -16.98 -25.84 16.71
CA LYS A 45 -16.24 -27.11 16.49
C LYS A 45 -16.47 -27.74 15.11
N ASN A 46 -17.51 -27.33 14.40
CA ASN A 46 -17.87 -27.86 13.07
C ASN A 46 -17.27 -27.01 11.93
N GLN A 47 -16.53 -25.94 12.25
CA GLN A 47 -15.84 -25.10 11.29
C GLN A 47 -14.33 -25.32 11.36
N LEU A 48 -13.65 -25.19 10.23
CA LEU A 48 -12.19 -25.12 10.21
C LEU A 48 -11.74 -23.86 10.95
N ILE A 49 -10.82 -24.04 11.89
CA ILE A 49 -10.29 -22.95 12.72
C ILE A 49 -8.96 -22.48 12.07
N ASP A 50 -9.04 -22.03 10.84
CA ASP A 50 -7.91 -21.65 10.00
C ASP A 50 -7.78 -20.14 9.75
N ILE A 51 -8.77 -19.35 10.23
CA ILE A 51 -8.77 -17.89 10.11
C ILE A 51 -8.58 -17.27 11.49
N SER A 52 -7.64 -16.34 11.60
CA SER A 52 -7.40 -15.60 12.83
C SER A 52 -8.52 -14.60 13.13
N LEU A 53 -8.71 -14.28 14.40
CA LEU A 53 -9.63 -13.22 14.82
C LEU A 53 -9.19 -11.86 14.25
N TYR A 54 -7.89 -11.62 14.12
CA TYR A 54 -7.34 -10.43 13.49
C TYR A 54 -7.77 -10.31 12.03
N ASP A 55 -7.50 -11.32 11.20
CA ASP A 55 -7.84 -11.28 9.78
C ASP A 55 -9.35 -11.15 9.56
N HIS A 56 -10.15 -11.88 10.33
CA HIS A 56 -11.61 -11.75 10.29
C HIS A 56 -12.07 -10.33 10.60
N SER A 57 -11.56 -9.74 11.67
CA SER A 57 -11.93 -8.38 12.09
C SER A 57 -11.45 -7.33 11.09
N ARG A 58 -10.22 -7.45 10.59
CA ARG A 58 -9.62 -6.54 9.60
C ARG A 58 -10.44 -6.54 8.30
N ILE A 59 -10.77 -7.71 7.76
CA ILE A 59 -11.58 -7.80 6.53
C ILE A 59 -13.02 -7.31 6.77
N THR A 60 -13.57 -7.56 7.96
CA THR A 60 -14.89 -7.00 8.33
C THR A 60 -14.88 -5.47 8.32
N CYS A 61 -13.83 -4.85 8.87
CA CYS A 61 -13.66 -3.39 8.81
C CYS A 61 -13.53 -2.88 7.37
N ALA A 62 -12.73 -3.56 6.53
CA ALA A 62 -12.57 -3.20 5.12
C ALA A 62 -13.91 -3.26 4.34
N ILE A 63 -14.69 -4.31 4.56
CA ILE A 63 -16.01 -4.45 3.91
C ILE A 63 -16.96 -3.38 4.43
N ALA A 64 -16.98 -3.12 5.74
CA ALA A 64 -17.87 -2.14 6.34
C ALA A 64 -17.58 -0.71 5.83
N SER A 65 -16.30 -0.31 5.74
CA SER A 65 -15.92 1.00 5.19
C SER A 65 -16.35 1.15 3.73
N CYS A 66 -16.13 0.11 2.90
CA CYS A 66 -16.55 0.12 1.50
C CYS A 66 -18.07 0.25 1.35
N ILE A 67 -18.86 -0.49 2.17
CA ILE A 67 -20.32 -0.41 2.16
C ILE A 67 -20.78 0.99 2.58
N PHE A 68 -20.18 1.54 3.63
CA PHE A 68 -20.49 2.86 4.13
C PHE A 68 -20.30 3.94 3.06
N ASP A 69 -19.15 3.97 2.41
CA ASP A 69 -18.84 4.91 1.34
C ASP A 69 -19.80 4.74 0.16
N TYR A 70 -20.06 3.48 -0.25
CA TYR A 70 -20.96 3.19 -1.36
C TYR A 70 -22.39 3.68 -1.08
N LEU A 71 -22.91 3.47 0.12
CA LEU A 71 -24.26 3.90 0.50
C LEU A 71 -24.32 5.42 0.61
N ASN A 72 -23.32 6.07 1.19
CA ASN A 72 -23.26 7.53 1.29
C ASN A 72 -23.26 8.22 -0.08
N GLU A 73 -22.44 7.75 -1.01
CA GLU A 73 -22.36 8.29 -2.36
C GLU A 73 -23.68 8.14 -3.12
N ASN A 74 -24.41 7.06 -2.86
CA ASN A 74 -25.72 6.81 -3.44
C ASN A 74 -26.88 7.47 -2.65
N ASN A 75 -26.60 8.31 -1.64
CA ASN A 75 -27.58 8.98 -0.77
C ASN A 75 -28.51 8.01 -0.04
N ILE A 76 -28.03 6.82 0.28
CA ILE A 76 -28.77 5.80 1.02
C ILE A 76 -28.40 5.91 2.51
N HIS A 77 -29.26 6.58 3.28
CA HIS A 77 -29.00 6.82 4.71
C HIS A 77 -29.72 5.84 5.64
N ASN A 78 -30.70 5.11 5.14
CA ASN A 78 -31.43 4.10 5.92
C ASN A 78 -30.75 2.73 5.78
N TYR A 79 -29.56 2.58 6.35
CA TYR A 79 -28.75 1.34 6.28
C TYR A 79 -29.50 0.11 6.79
N LYS A 80 -30.37 0.30 7.80
CA LYS A 80 -31.12 -0.82 8.39
C LYS A 80 -32.07 -1.44 7.38
N ASP A 81 -32.82 -0.63 6.67
CA ASP A 81 -33.79 -1.12 5.67
C ASP A 81 -33.08 -1.69 4.44
N GLU A 82 -31.98 -1.08 4.01
CA GLU A 82 -31.23 -1.54 2.84
C GLU A 82 -30.53 -2.87 3.07
N LEU A 83 -29.94 -3.07 4.26
CA LEU A 83 -29.05 -4.21 4.52
C LEU A 83 -29.67 -5.33 5.37
N PHE A 84 -30.62 -5.01 6.27
CA PHE A 84 -30.97 -5.96 7.34
C PHE A 84 -32.47 -6.24 7.51
N THR A 85 -33.36 -5.30 7.21
CA THR A 85 -34.77 -5.44 7.59
C THR A 85 -35.53 -6.47 6.76
N LYS A 86 -35.18 -6.61 5.48
CA LYS A 86 -35.80 -7.57 4.56
C LYS A 86 -34.75 -8.44 3.90
N TYR A 87 -34.98 -9.74 3.93
CA TYR A 87 -34.06 -10.72 3.30
C TYR A 87 -33.85 -10.47 1.81
N GLU A 88 -34.89 -10.03 1.11
CA GLU A 88 -34.81 -9.65 -0.31
C GLU A 88 -33.89 -8.46 -0.54
N ASN A 89 -33.92 -7.45 0.34
CA ASN A 89 -33.05 -6.26 0.23
C ASN A 89 -31.59 -6.67 0.47
N THR A 90 -31.32 -7.50 1.45
CA THR A 90 -29.97 -8.04 1.72
C THR A 90 -29.44 -8.81 0.52
N LYS A 91 -30.26 -9.68 -0.08
CA LYS A 91 -29.89 -10.43 -1.31
C LYS A 91 -29.65 -9.50 -2.49
N ALA A 92 -30.48 -8.47 -2.67
CA ALA A 92 -30.32 -7.48 -3.73
C ALA A 92 -29.01 -6.69 -3.54
N PHE A 93 -28.67 -6.34 -2.30
CA PHE A 93 -27.42 -5.65 -2.01
C PHE A 93 -26.21 -6.52 -2.32
N TYR A 94 -26.23 -7.81 -2.00
CA TYR A 94 -25.14 -8.74 -2.33
C TYR A 94 -24.88 -8.89 -3.83
N GLN A 95 -25.83 -8.52 -4.68
CA GLN A 95 -25.66 -8.50 -6.15
C GLN A 95 -25.09 -7.18 -6.67
N LYS A 96 -25.13 -6.10 -5.86
CA LYS A 96 -24.60 -4.79 -6.28
C LYS A 96 -23.08 -4.83 -6.35
N GLU A 97 -22.55 -4.29 -7.42
CA GLU A 97 -21.08 -4.09 -7.56
C GLU A 97 -20.62 -2.93 -6.67
N ALA A 98 -20.69 -3.13 -5.35
CA ALA A 98 -20.38 -2.10 -4.37
C ALA A 98 -18.88 -1.97 -4.07
N PHE A 99 -18.05 -2.89 -4.57
CA PHE A 99 -16.63 -2.98 -4.28
C PHE A 99 -15.77 -2.90 -5.54
N LEU A 100 -14.54 -2.45 -5.38
CA LEU A 100 -13.46 -2.60 -6.34
C LEU A 100 -12.34 -3.43 -5.71
N LEU A 101 -11.91 -4.49 -6.39
CA LEU A 101 -10.63 -5.12 -6.13
C LEU A 101 -9.58 -4.34 -6.90
N LEU A 102 -8.71 -3.63 -6.20
CA LEU A 102 -7.62 -2.84 -6.76
C LEU A 102 -6.31 -3.65 -6.68
N SER A 103 -5.54 -3.62 -7.74
CA SER A 103 -4.21 -4.22 -7.82
C SER A 103 -3.19 -3.20 -8.26
N MET A 104 -2.04 -3.22 -7.61
CA MET A 104 -0.84 -2.47 -7.98
C MET A 104 0.27 -3.44 -8.35
N ASP A 105 1.11 -3.06 -9.32
CA ASP A 105 2.23 -3.89 -9.73
C ASP A 105 3.38 -3.01 -10.24
N MET A 106 4.53 -3.16 -9.61
CA MET A 106 5.77 -2.45 -9.93
C MET A 106 6.52 -3.19 -11.04
N SER A 107 6.94 -2.48 -12.06
CA SER A 107 7.72 -2.99 -13.19
C SER A 107 9.13 -2.41 -13.18
N GLY A 108 10.12 -3.19 -13.66
CA GLY A 108 11.53 -2.78 -13.69
C GLY A 108 12.33 -3.20 -12.45
N ILE A 109 11.71 -3.92 -11.53
CA ILE A 109 12.33 -4.35 -10.25
C ILE A 109 13.67 -5.04 -10.45
N GLN A 110 13.74 -6.02 -11.36
CA GLN A 110 14.94 -6.82 -11.59
C GLN A 110 16.09 -5.95 -12.10
N ASP A 111 15.83 -5.15 -13.12
CA ASP A 111 16.83 -4.28 -13.72
C ASP A 111 17.32 -3.25 -12.70
N PHE A 112 16.41 -2.64 -11.93
CA PHE A 112 16.79 -1.70 -10.87
C PHE A 112 17.65 -2.34 -9.79
N ILE A 113 17.36 -3.55 -9.35
CA ILE A 113 18.13 -4.24 -8.31
C ILE A 113 19.50 -4.67 -8.83
N TYR A 114 19.57 -5.27 -10.03
CA TYR A 114 20.78 -5.94 -10.51
C TYR A 114 21.70 -5.07 -11.39
N ASN A 115 21.22 -3.92 -11.88
CA ASN A 115 22.05 -2.98 -12.64
C ASN A 115 22.93 -2.16 -11.68
N ILE A 116 24.02 -2.76 -11.22
CA ILE A 116 24.97 -2.19 -10.26
C ILE A 116 26.38 -2.35 -10.80
N SER A 117 27.14 -1.25 -10.81
CA SER A 117 28.55 -1.23 -11.24
C SER A 117 29.56 -1.23 -10.10
N GLY A 118 29.13 -1.05 -8.85
CA GLY A 118 30.00 -0.80 -7.70
C GLY A 118 30.64 -2.04 -7.05
N SER A 119 31.71 -1.82 -6.29
CA SER A 119 32.47 -2.88 -5.61
C SER A 119 31.77 -3.50 -4.39
N LYS A 120 30.66 -2.93 -3.90
CA LYS A 120 29.92 -3.40 -2.71
C LYS A 120 28.58 -4.05 -3.08
N THR A 121 28.60 -4.91 -4.07
CA THR A 121 27.43 -5.46 -4.77
C THR A 121 26.35 -6.02 -3.83
N LEU A 122 26.68 -6.87 -2.86
CA LEU A 122 25.69 -7.48 -1.96
C LEU A 122 24.96 -6.45 -1.09
N LYS A 123 25.66 -5.43 -0.61
CA LYS A 123 25.07 -4.36 0.20
C LYS A 123 24.13 -3.52 -0.65
N SER A 124 24.52 -3.17 -1.86
CA SER A 124 23.72 -2.39 -2.80
C SER A 124 22.46 -3.15 -3.24
N LEU A 125 22.57 -4.44 -3.59
CA LEU A 125 21.42 -5.30 -3.94
C LEU A 125 20.37 -5.32 -2.83
N ARG A 126 20.80 -5.59 -1.59
CA ARG A 126 19.90 -5.64 -0.43
C ARG A 126 19.21 -4.31 -0.20
N SER A 127 19.94 -3.20 -0.28
CA SER A 127 19.39 -1.87 -0.03
C SER A 127 18.43 -1.42 -1.12
N ARG A 128 18.69 -1.77 -2.38
CA ARG A 128 17.77 -1.47 -3.49
C ARG A 128 16.49 -2.28 -3.39
N SER A 129 16.58 -3.58 -3.05
CA SER A 129 15.39 -4.40 -2.81
C SER A 129 14.55 -3.84 -1.67
N PHE A 130 15.19 -3.45 -0.58
CA PHE A 130 14.53 -2.85 0.56
C PHE A 130 13.89 -1.48 0.24
N TYR A 131 14.56 -0.65 -0.57
CA TYR A 131 14.00 0.61 -1.06
C TYR A 131 12.70 0.42 -1.83
N LEU A 132 12.63 -0.57 -2.72
CA LEU A 132 11.43 -0.86 -3.48
C LEU A 132 10.28 -1.34 -2.60
N GLU A 133 10.57 -2.14 -1.58
CA GLU A 133 9.59 -2.59 -0.60
C GLU A 133 9.01 -1.40 0.19
N LEU A 134 9.88 -0.55 0.75
CA LEU A 134 9.46 0.67 1.45
C LEU A 134 8.68 1.63 0.54
N MET A 135 9.12 1.77 -0.72
CA MET A 135 8.42 2.63 -1.69
C MET A 135 6.99 2.14 -1.92
N LEU A 136 6.78 0.83 -2.07
CA LEU A 136 5.45 0.27 -2.25
C LEU A 136 4.57 0.51 -1.01
N GLU A 137 5.11 0.32 0.19
CA GLU A 137 4.41 0.61 1.45
C GLU A 137 3.98 2.08 1.54
N VAL A 138 4.89 3.00 1.22
CA VAL A 138 4.58 4.46 1.20
C VAL A 138 3.49 4.77 0.16
N ILE A 139 3.58 4.19 -1.04
CA ILE A 139 2.57 4.41 -2.10
C ILE A 139 1.20 3.90 -1.64
N VAL A 140 1.14 2.73 -1.01
CA VAL A 140 -0.09 2.17 -0.47
C VAL A 140 -0.69 3.07 0.60
N ASP A 141 0.12 3.53 1.56
CA ASP A 141 -0.34 4.41 2.63
C ASP A 141 -0.84 5.75 2.10
N GLN A 142 -0.15 6.35 1.15
CA GLN A 142 -0.56 7.61 0.52
C GLN A 142 -1.88 7.45 -0.28
N LEU A 143 -2.08 6.30 -0.94
CA LEU A 143 -3.36 6.03 -1.60
C LEU A 143 -4.48 5.84 -0.58
N LEU A 144 -4.26 5.07 0.48
CA LEU A 144 -5.24 4.87 1.55
C LEU A 144 -5.63 6.20 2.20
N GLU A 145 -4.67 7.07 2.51
CA GLU A 145 -4.91 8.41 3.04
C GLU A 145 -5.75 9.26 2.07
N LYS A 146 -5.40 9.29 0.78
CA LYS A 146 -6.16 10.01 -0.26
C LYS A 146 -7.60 9.50 -0.39
N LEU A 147 -7.81 8.21 -0.17
CA LEU A 147 -9.13 7.57 -0.19
C LEU A 147 -9.89 7.69 1.14
N GLU A 148 -9.27 8.25 2.19
CA GLU A 148 -9.83 8.31 3.55
C GLU A 148 -10.11 6.92 4.13
N LEU A 149 -9.24 5.95 3.78
CA LEU A 149 -9.28 4.57 4.21
C LEU A 149 -8.10 4.24 5.12
N THR A 150 -8.08 3.02 5.64
CA THR A 150 -7.02 2.54 6.54
C THR A 150 -6.38 1.28 6.00
N ARG A 151 -5.29 0.82 6.63
CA ARG A 151 -4.64 -0.45 6.31
C ARG A 151 -5.55 -1.68 6.50
N ALA A 152 -6.72 -1.55 7.11
CA ALA A 152 -7.73 -2.62 7.08
C ALA A 152 -8.13 -2.98 5.63
N ASN A 153 -8.14 -2.01 4.73
CA ASN A 153 -8.47 -2.16 3.32
C ASN A 153 -7.33 -2.75 2.46
N LEU A 154 -6.12 -2.84 3.00
CA LEU A 154 -4.98 -3.49 2.36
C LEU A 154 -5.07 -5.01 2.55
N LEU A 155 -5.31 -5.75 1.47
CA LEU A 155 -5.42 -7.21 1.50
C LEU A 155 -4.05 -7.88 1.53
N TYR A 156 -3.12 -7.37 0.72
CA TYR A 156 -1.77 -7.91 0.58
C TYR A 156 -0.82 -6.83 0.04
N THR A 157 0.43 -6.85 0.50
CA THR A 157 1.57 -6.14 -0.09
C THR A 157 2.80 -7.03 -0.03
N GLY A 158 3.66 -6.97 -1.04
CA GLY A 158 4.93 -7.68 -1.10
C GLY A 158 5.38 -8.02 -2.51
N GLY A 159 6.69 -8.12 -2.71
CA GLY A 159 7.27 -8.51 -3.99
C GLY A 159 6.96 -7.57 -5.16
N GLY A 160 6.70 -6.30 -4.89
CA GLY A 160 6.29 -5.31 -5.90
C GLY A 160 4.80 -5.29 -6.21
N HIS A 161 3.98 -6.09 -5.51
CA HIS A 161 2.52 -6.16 -5.70
C HIS A 161 1.77 -5.69 -4.45
N ALA A 162 0.63 -5.03 -4.67
CA ALA A 162 -0.33 -4.76 -3.61
C ALA A 162 -1.77 -4.99 -4.09
N TYR A 163 -2.64 -5.44 -3.17
CA TYR A 163 -4.07 -5.61 -3.41
C TYR A 163 -4.87 -4.91 -2.32
N LEU A 164 -5.86 -4.13 -2.74
CA LEU A 164 -6.73 -3.40 -1.83
C LEU A 164 -8.21 -3.68 -2.15
N LEU A 165 -9.05 -3.62 -1.13
CA LEU A 165 -10.50 -3.62 -1.29
C LEU A 165 -11.00 -2.21 -1.01
N VAL A 166 -11.62 -1.56 -2.01
CA VAL A 166 -12.11 -0.19 -1.90
C VAL A 166 -13.54 -0.09 -2.42
N SER A 167 -14.25 0.99 -2.11
CA SER A 167 -15.64 1.18 -2.54
C SER A 167 -15.73 1.50 -4.04
N ASN A 168 -16.75 0.96 -4.71
CA ASN A 168 -17.04 1.25 -6.11
C ASN A 168 -17.89 2.52 -6.23
N THR A 169 -17.28 3.67 -6.00
CA THR A 169 -17.89 4.98 -6.18
C THR A 169 -17.15 5.78 -7.23
N ASP A 170 -17.81 6.76 -7.83
CA ASP A 170 -17.16 7.59 -8.86
C ASP A 170 -16.10 8.50 -8.23
N LYS A 171 -16.34 9.00 -7.02
CA LYS A 171 -15.36 9.76 -6.22
C LYS A 171 -14.07 8.96 -5.99
N VAL A 172 -14.18 7.68 -5.61
CA VAL A 172 -13.02 6.80 -5.39
C VAL A 172 -12.25 6.56 -6.68
N LYS A 173 -12.94 6.28 -7.79
CA LYS A 173 -12.29 6.10 -9.10
C LYS A 173 -11.55 7.34 -9.56
N GLU A 174 -12.13 8.52 -9.36
CA GLU A 174 -11.50 9.80 -9.69
C GLU A 174 -10.23 10.01 -8.86
N LYS A 175 -10.29 9.82 -7.54
CA LYS A 175 -9.11 9.89 -6.66
C LYS A 175 -8.01 8.91 -7.07
N ILE A 176 -8.37 7.66 -7.44
CA ILE A 176 -7.40 6.66 -7.94
C ILE A 176 -6.74 7.14 -9.24
N ASN A 177 -7.51 7.66 -10.19
CA ASN A 177 -6.98 8.14 -11.47
C ASN A 177 -6.06 9.34 -11.29
N GLN A 178 -6.40 10.30 -10.43
CA GLN A 178 -5.54 11.43 -10.08
C GLN A 178 -4.25 10.94 -9.43
N PHE A 179 -4.34 10.06 -8.45
CA PHE A 179 -3.20 9.46 -7.79
C PHE A 179 -2.26 8.74 -8.78
N ASN A 180 -2.83 7.94 -9.67
CA ASN A 180 -2.05 7.23 -10.70
C ASN A 180 -1.31 8.20 -11.64
N THR A 181 -1.93 9.34 -11.98
CA THR A 181 -1.31 10.36 -12.83
C THR A 181 -0.15 11.04 -12.11
N GLU A 182 -0.33 11.45 -10.85
CA GLU A 182 0.71 12.05 -10.01
C GLU A 182 1.89 11.08 -9.83
N LEU A 183 1.59 9.84 -9.52
CA LEU A 183 2.57 8.78 -9.31
C LEU A 183 3.36 8.45 -10.59
N LYS A 184 2.68 8.34 -11.73
CA LYS A 184 3.33 8.13 -13.03
C LYS A 184 4.32 9.25 -13.36
N ASN A 185 3.91 10.51 -13.17
CA ASN A 185 4.79 11.65 -13.39
C ASN A 185 6.02 11.61 -12.49
N TRP A 186 5.85 11.24 -11.22
CA TRP A 186 6.96 11.07 -10.30
C TRP A 186 7.94 9.97 -10.75
N PHE A 187 7.43 8.79 -11.15
CA PHE A 187 8.29 7.72 -11.67
C PHE A 187 9.03 8.14 -12.94
N MET A 188 8.38 8.84 -13.85
CA MET A 188 9.03 9.34 -15.07
C MET A 188 10.14 10.34 -14.74
N LEU A 189 9.95 11.20 -13.76
CA LEU A 189 10.94 12.19 -13.33
C LEU A 189 12.14 11.51 -12.66
N GLU A 190 11.89 10.61 -11.71
CA GLU A 190 12.95 10.03 -10.87
C GLU A 190 13.64 8.83 -11.54
N PHE A 191 12.95 8.06 -12.37
CA PHE A 191 13.43 6.78 -12.93
C PHE A 191 13.30 6.68 -14.45
N THR A 192 12.80 7.71 -15.13
CA THR A 192 12.53 7.66 -16.56
C THR A 192 11.62 6.48 -16.95
N THR A 193 12.17 5.43 -17.53
CA THR A 193 11.46 4.18 -17.89
C THR A 193 11.89 2.97 -17.07
N ASP A 194 12.90 3.12 -16.18
CA ASP A 194 13.52 2.01 -15.45
C ASP A 194 12.58 1.39 -14.42
N LEU A 195 11.81 2.24 -13.72
CA LEU A 195 10.77 1.81 -12.80
C LEU A 195 9.43 2.44 -13.16
N SER A 196 8.37 1.71 -12.95
CA SER A 196 6.99 2.21 -13.07
C SER A 196 6.06 1.40 -12.19
N LEU A 197 4.95 2.01 -11.73
CA LEU A 197 3.87 1.30 -11.04
C LEU A 197 2.61 1.40 -11.89
N SER A 198 1.93 0.28 -12.07
CA SER A 198 0.63 0.19 -12.75
C SER A 198 -0.46 -0.10 -11.73
N ILE A 199 -1.59 0.58 -11.85
CA ILE A 199 -2.77 0.41 -11.00
C ILE A 199 -3.95 0.01 -11.86
N ALA A 200 -4.62 -1.10 -11.52
CA ALA A 200 -5.85 -1.55 -12.15
C ALA A 200 -6.88 -1.91 -11.08
N PHE A 201 -8.15 -1.87 -11.44
CA PHE A 201 -9.23 -2.33 -10.57
C PHE A 201 -10.33 -3.04 -11.34
N GLU A 202 -10.99 -3.97 -10.66
CA GLU A 202 -12.14 -4.72 -11.13
C GLU A 202 -13.31 -4.53 -10.18
N LYS A 203 -14.50 -4.33 -10.72
CA LYS A 203 -15.73 -4.24 -9.94
C LYS A 203 -16.12 -5.62 -9.42
N CYS A 204 -16.58 -5.68 -8.19
CA CYS A 204 -17.11 -6.91 -7.61
C CYS A 204 -18.27 -6.65 -6.65
N SER A 205 -19.11 -7.67 -6.52
CA SER A 205 -20.26 -7.70 -5.63
C SER A 205 -19.97 -8.53 -4.37
N GLY A 206 -20.82 -8.44 -3.36
CA GLY A 206 -20.72 -9.33 -2.19
C GLY A 206 -20.80 -10.81 -2.56
N ASN A 207 -21.64 -11.17 -3.54
CA ASN A 207 -21.76 -12.55 -4.03
C ASN A 207 -20.45 -13.04 -4.69
N ASP A 208 -19.75 -12.16 -5.39
CA ASP A 208 -18.47 -12.49 -5.99
C ASP A 208 -17.40 -12.74 -4.92
N LEU A 209 -17.32 -11.87 -3.90
CA LEU A 209 -16.37 -11.99 -2.79
C LEU A 209 -16.62 -13.26 -1.95
N MET A 210 -17.90 -13.62 -1.73
CA MET A 210 -18.30 -14.85 -1.07
C MET A 210 -18.18 -16.10 -1.95
N ASN A 211 -17.88 -15.94 -3.22
CA ASN A 211 -17.83 -17.00 -4.23
C ASN A 211 -19.13 -17.83 -4.37
N THR A 212 -20.27 -17.22 -4.06
CA THR A 212 -21.57 -17.93 -4.12
C THR A 212 -22.00 -18.26 -5.55
N ASN A 213 -21.48 -17.51 -6.52
CA ASN A 213 -21.74 -17.68 -7.97
C ASN A 213 -20.54 -18.23 -8.75
N GLY A 214 -19.45 -18.63 -8.07
CA GLY A 214 -18.24 -19.15 -8.70
C GLY A 214 -17.35 -18.11 -9.38
N ASN A 215 -17.61 -16.80 -9.20
CA ASN A 215 -16.93 -15.73 -9.92
C ASN A 215 -15.63 -15.23 -9.25
N TYR A 216 -15.33 -15.64 -8.02
CA TYR A 216 -14.15 -15.15 -7.28
C TYR A 216 -12.86 -15.21 -8.12
N ARG A 217 -12.58 -16.36 -8.72
CA ARG A 217 -11.41 -16.55 -9.58
C ARG A 217 -11.42 -15.64 -10.83
N THR A 218 -12.60 -15.37 -11.36
CA THR A 218 -12.78 -14.52 -12.55
C THR A 218 -12.40 -13.07 -12.26
N ILE A 219 -12.76 -12.52 -11.09
CA ILE A 219 -12.40 -11.16 -10.68
C ILE A 219 -10.88 -10.99 -10.62
N TRP A 220 -10.18 -11.92 -9.96
CA TRP A 220 -8.72 -11.88 -9.87
C TRP A 220 -8.06 -11.96 -11.25
N ARG A 221 -8.58 -12.80 -12.15
CA ARG A 221 -8.08 -12.89 -13.51
C ARG A 221 -8.34 -11.61 -14.29
N ASN A 222 -9.51 -11.01 -14.14
CA ASN A 222 -9.86 -9.78 -14.85
C ASN A 222 -8.99 -8.60 -14.41
N VAL A 223 -8.78 -8.41 -13.09
CA VAL A 223 -7.88 -7.34 -12.61
C VAL A 223 -6.45 -7.55 -13.09
N SER A 224 -5.97 -8.80 -13.11
CA SER A 224 -4.64 -9.14 -13.63
C SER A 224 -4.52 -8.87 -15.14
N SER A 225 -5.57 -9.19 -15.93
CA SER A 225 -5.60 -8.89 -17.36
C SER A 225 -5.56 -7.39 -17.62
N LYS A 226 -6.40 -6.61 -16.93
CA LYS A 226 -6.40 -5.14 -17.02
C LYS A 226 -5.04 -4.54 -16.66
N LEU A 227 -4.41 -5.08 -15.62
CA LEU A 227 -3.08 -4.64 -15.20
C LEU A 227 -2.03 -4.92 -16.29
N SER A 228 -2.09 -6.08 -16.94
CA SER A 228 -1.22 -6.43 -18.06
C SER A 228 -1.41 -5.49 -19.27
N ASP A 229 -2.66 -5.15 -19.58
CA ASP A 229 -2.98 -4.20 -20.65
C ASP A 229 -2.44 -2.79 -20.33
N ILE A 230 -2.58 -2.33 -19.09
CA ILE A 230 -2.02 -1.04 -18.64
C ILE A 230 -0.50 -1.05 -18.75
N LYS A 231 0.17 -2.13 -18.33
CA LYS A 231 1.63 -2.28 -18.46
C LYS A 231 2.11 -2.21 -19.92
N ALA A 232 1.34 -2.77 -20.84
CA ALA A 232 1.65 -2.72 -22.28
C ALA A 232 1.51 -1.30 -22.86
N HIS A 233 0.67 -0.45 -22.26
CA HIS A 233 0.35 0.90 -22.73
C HIS A 233 0.62 1.98 -21.67
N LYS A 234 1.63 1.79 -20.82
CA LYS A 234 1.90 2.65 -19.66
C LYS A 234 2.23 4.11 -19.98
N TYR A 235 2.75 4.39 -21.18
CA TYR A 235 3.11 5.74 -21.60
C TYR A 235 2.25 6.19 -22.78
N SER A 236 1.66 7.37 -22.67
CA SER A 236 0.98 8.05 -23.76
C SER A 236 1.99 8.68 -24.74
N ALA A 237 1.53 9.12 -25.91
CA ALA A 237 2.37 9.85 -26.84
C ALA A 237 2.96 11.14 -26.20
N GLU A 238 2.19 11.81 -25.35
CA GLU A 238 2.66 12.99 -24.59
C GLU A 238 3.75 12.62 -23.58
N ASP A 239 3.60 11.50 -22.87
CA ASP A 239 4.61 11.01 -21.94
C ASP A 239 5.92 10.68 -22.67
N ILE A 240 5.83 10.05 -23.84
CA ILE A 240 6.99 9.73 -24.67
C ILE A 240 7.68 11.02 -25.15
N LEU A 241 6.91 12.04 -25.54
CA LEU A 241 7.49 13.34 -25.90
C LEU A 241 8.20 14.00 -24.72
N LYS A 242 7.62 13.96 -23.51
CA LYS A 242 8.27 14.45 -22.29
C LYS A 242 9.57 13.70 -22.03
N LEU A 243 9.56 12.37 -22.06
CA LEU A 243 10.75 11.54 -21.86
C LEU A 243 11.86 11.86 -22.86
N ASN A 244 11.52 12.12 -24.13
CA ASN A 244 12.48 12.49 -25.16
C ASN A 244 13.07 13.91 -24.97
N HIS A 245 12.45 14.78 -24.17
CA HIS A 245 12.93 16.11 -23.86
C HIS A 245 13.74 16.17 -22.56
N PHE A 246 13.87 15.07 -21.83
CA PHE A 246 14.80 15.02 -20.72
C PHE A 246 16.24 15.13 -21.24
N HIS A 247 16.87 16.24 -20.94
CA HIS A 247 18.26 16.50 -21.33
C HIS A 247 19.21 15.85 -20.32
N SER A 248 20.29 15.28 -20.83
CA SER A 248 21.44 14.93 -20.00
C SER A 248 21.99 16.21 -19.35
N TYR A 249 21.93 16.29 -18.04
CA TYR A 249 22.42 17.46 -17.29
C TYR A 249 23.92 17.45 -17.07
N GLY A 250 24.64 16.35 -17.36
CA GLY A 250 25.94 16.23 -16.80
C GLY A 250 27.02 15.63 -17.66
N ASP A 251 28.20 16.16 -17.43
CA ASP A 251 29.48 15.58 -17.86
C ASP A 251 29.85 14.34 -17.02
N ARG A 252 28.99 13.90 -16.10
CA ARG A 252 29.26 12.82 -15.14
C ARG A 252 28.10 11.84 -15.06
N GLU A 253 28.44 10.55 -14.91
CA GLU A 253 27.48 9.48 -14.63
C GLU A 253 27.51 9.13 -13.13
N CYS A 254 26.35 8.74 -12.59
CA CYS A 254 26.29 8.19 -11.24
C CYS A 254 27.10 6.88 -11.17
N LYS A 255 28.02 6.77 -10.22
CA LYS A 255 28.91 5.60 -10.06
C LYS A 255 28.14 4.30 -9.77
N GLU A 256 26.90 4.40 -9.24
CA GLU A 256 26.09 3.25 -8.83
C GLU A 256 25.06 2.83 -9.90
N CYS A 257 24.31 3.78 -10.46
CA CYS A 257 23.24 3.46 -11.42
C CYS A 257 23.55 3.86 -12.87
N LEU A 258 24.70 4.49 -13.12
CA LEU A 258 25.20 4.92 -14.44
C LEU A 258 24.32 5.95 -15.16
N ARG A 259 23.34 6.54 -14.48
CA ARG A 259 22.52 7.61 -15.03
C ARG A 259 23.30 8.93 -15.13
N SER A 260 23.10 9.67 -16.21
CA SER A 260 23.72 10.97 -16.48
C SER A 260 22.69 12.10 -16.68
N ASP A 261 21.40 11.76 -16.59
CA ASP A 261 20.27 12.68 -16.79
C ASP A 261 19.80 13.36 -15.49
N ILE A 262 20.53 13.21 -14.42
CA ILE A 262 20.25 13.70 -13.06
C ILE A 262 21.47 14.34 -12.45
N ASP A 263 21.26 15.22 -11.45
CA ASP A 263 22.36 15.85 -10.72
C ASP A 263 23.18 14.81 -9.95
N ILE A 264 24.51 14.98 -10.05
CA ILE A 264 25.49 14.10 -9.39
C ILE A 264 26.27 14.93 -8.38
N ASN A 265 26.31 14.46 -7.13
CA ASN A 265 27.04 15.12 -6.04
C ASN A 265 28.58 14.95 -6.18
N ASP A 266 29.34 15.56 -5.27
CA ASP A 266 30.82 15.50 -5.28
C ASP A 266 31.36 14.08 -5.10
N ASP A 267 30.61 13.19 -4.43
CA ASP A 267 30.95 11.79 -4.28
C ASP A 267 30.69 10.95 -5.55
N GLY A 268 30.07 11.55 -6.55
CA GLY A 268 29.72 10.92 -7.82
C GLY A 268 28.44 10.06 -7.73
N LEU A 269 27.51 10.42 -6.88
CA LEU A 269 26.25 9.74 -6.66
C LEU A 269 25.06 10.65 -6.97
N CYS A 270 23.99 10.07 -7.51
CA CYS A 270 22.69 10.74 -7.57
C CYS A 270 21.97 10.67 -6.21
N SER A 271 21.00 11.52 -6.00
CA SER A 271 20.25 11.64 -4.74
C SER A 271 19.59 10.31 -4.29
N ILE A 272 19.06 9.54 -5.23
CA ILE A 272 18.47 8.21 -4.93
C ILE A 272 19.55 7.22 -4.47
N CYS A 273 20.66 7.10 -5.20
CA CYS A 273 21.74 6.17 -4.84
C CYS A 273 22.42 6.56 -3.52
N GLU A 274 22.63 7.86 -3.30
CA GLU A 274 23.14 8.38 -2.03
C GLU A 274 22.19 8.04 -0.86
N GLY A 275 20.90 8.29 -1.03
CA GLY A 275 19.87 7.97 -0.02
C GLY A 275 19.83 6.48 0.30
N ILE A 276 19.87 5.60 -0.70
CA ILE A 276 19.90 4.14 -0.53
C ILE A 276 21.16 3.70 0.25
N ILE A 277 22.34 4.27 -0.08
CA ILE A 277 23.59 3.95 0.62
C ILE A 277 23.53 4.42 2.08
N ASN A 278 23.03 5.62 2.32
CA ASN A 278 22.89 6.19 3.67
C ASN A 278 21.97 5.34 4.54
N ILE A 279 20.78 5.00 4.05
CA ILE A 279 19.86 4.11 4.77
C ILE A 279 20.48 2.74 5.03
N SER A 280 21.19 2.18 4.05
CA SER A 280 21.88 0.90 4.22
C SER A 280 22.88 0.87 5.38
N ASN A 281 23.49 2.01 5.69
CA ASN A 281 24.39 2.12 6.85
C ASN A 281 23.57 2.14 8.16
N ASP A 282 22.49 2.87 8.17
CA ASP A 282 21.64 3.06 9.35
C ASP A 282 20.85 1.79 9.72
N LEU A 283 20.41 1.00 8.74
CA LEU A 283 19.63 -0.24 8.92
C LEU A 283 20.25 -1.29 9.86
N ARG A 284 21.56 -1.22 10.08
CA ARG A 284 22.23 -2.18 10.95
C ARG A 284 22.05 -1.85 12.43
N ASP A 285 21.98 -0.57 12.75
CA ASP A 285 22.13 -0.06 14.11
C ASP A 285 20.87 0.67 14.61
N LYS A 286 19.88 0.94 13.73
CA LYS A 286 18.66 1.67 13.99
C LYS A 286 17.41 0.83 13.66
N SER A 287 16.29 1.08 14.33
CA SER A 287 15.12 0.19 14.32
C SER A 287 13.81 0.82 13.85
N PHE A 288 13.77 2.14 13.66
CA PHE A 288 12.54 2.84 13.31
C PHE A 288 12.67 3.55 11.97
N PHE A 289 11.58 3.53 11.17
CA PHE A 289 11.46 4.29 9.95
C PHE A 289 10.53 5.48 10.20
N VAL A 290 10.96 6.65 9.75
CA VAL A 290 10.15 7.87 9.82
C VAL A 290 9.92 8.38 8.41
N LEU A 291 8.64 8.54 8.05
CA LEU A 291 8.21 9.20 6.83
C LEU A 291 7.95 10.67 7.15
N SER A 292 8.61 11.58 6.45
CA SER A 292 8.52 13.03 6.71
C SER A 292 8.66 13.82 5.39
N GLU A 293 8.54 15.14 5.49
CA GLU A 293 8.74 16.06 4.35
C GLU A 293 10.24 16.32 4.05
N THR A 294 11.12 15.90 4.94
CA THR A 294 12.57 16.03 4.78
C THR A 294 13.26 14.77 5.27
N GLY A 295 14.33 14.33 4.60
CA GLY A 295 15.01 13.11 5.02
C GLY A 295 16.12 12.67 4.06
N LYS A 296 16.58 11.43 4.24
CA LYS A 296 17.74 10.90 3.53
C LYS A 296 17.38 10.20 2.21
N LEU A 297 16.22 9.58 2.13
CA LEU A 297 15.82 8.77 1.00
C LEU A 297 14.49 9.28 0.44
N LYS A 298 14.53 9.76 -0.79
CA LYS A 298 13.37 10.31 -1.50
C LYS A 298 12.35 9.23 -1.83
N MET A 299 11.07 9.53 -1.57
CA MET A 299 9.90 8.72 -1.84
C MET A 299 8.90 9.51 -2.69
N PRO A 300 7.86 8.87 -3.28
CA PRO A 300 6.80 9.58 -3.97
C PRO A 300 6.11 10.64 -3.09
N PHE A 301 5.48 11.63 -3.73
CA PHE A 301 4.66 12.67 -3.09
C PHE A 301 5.45 13.59 -2.14
N ASP A 302 6.69 13.93 -2.53
CA ASP A 302 7.60 14.80 -1.75
C ASP A 302 7.79 14.31 -0.30
N ARG A 303 7.78 12.99 -0.13
CA ARG A 303 8.10 12.34 1.13
C ARG A 303 9.53 11.81 1.13
N PHE A 304 10.04 11.66 2.34
CA PHE A 304 11.38 11.10 2.58
C PHE A 304 11.33 10.09 3.70
N ILE A 305 12.17 9.06 3.62
CA ILE A 305 12.39 8.14 4.71
C ILE A 305 13.75 8.42 5.37
N SER A 306 13.72 8.43 6.68
CA SER A 306 14.90 8.37 7.55
C SER A 306 14.80 7.14 8.44
N VAL A 307 15.95 6.59 8.81
CA VAL A 307 16.05 5.52 9.81
C VAL A 307 16.62 6.12 11.09
N ILE A 308 15.90 5.94 12.20
CA ILE A 308 16.21 6.53 13.49
C ILE A 308 16.31 5.46 14.57
N ASP A 309 16.97 5.80 15.68
CA ASP A 309 17.02 4.94 16.87
C ASP A 309 15.84 5.17 17.81
N TYR A 310 15.87 4.47 18.94
CA TYR A 310 14.78 4.55 19.94
C TYR A 310 14.72 5.93 20.60
N GLU A 311 15.86 6.54 20.92
CA GLU A 311 15.90 7.85 21.60
C GLU A 311 15.37 8.96 20.67
N GLU A 312 15.76 8.93 19.39
CA GLU A 312 15.25 9.84 18.36
C GLU A 312 13.73 9.64 18.17
N ALA A 313 13.23 8.38 18.21
CA ALA A 313 11.82 8.06 18.07
C ALA A 313 10.98 8.57 19.26
N GLU A 314 11.47 8.44 20.50
CA GLU A 314 10.80 8.99 21.69
C GLU A 314 10.65 10.52 21.63
N ILE A 315 11.65 11.22 21.11
CA ILE A 315 11.59 12.68 20.96
C ILE A 315 10.52 13.10 19.95
N LEU A 316 10.38 12.35 18.86
CA LEU A 316 9.38 12.64 17.84
C LEU A 316 7.94 12.29 18.26
N ALA A 317 7.78 11.40 19.24
CA ALA A 317 6.47 10.97 19.74
C ALA A 317 5.90 11.92 20.83
N GLN A 318 6.68 12.88 21.36
CA GLN A 318 6.27 13.90 22.34
C GLN A 318 5.64 15.11 21.65
#